data_5578e509c26e259e3df1cb0d562336f2
#
_entry.id   5578e509c26e259e3df1cb0d562336f2
#
_cell.length_a   1.000
_cell.length_b   1.000
_cell.length_c   1.000
_cell.angle_alpha   90.00
_cell.angle_beta   90.00
_cell.angle_gamma   90.00
#
_symmetry.space_group_name_H-M   'P 1'
#
loop_
_entity.id
_entity.type
_entity.pdbx_description
1 polymer ?
#
loop_
_entity_poly.entity_id
_entity_poly.type
_entity_poly.pdbx_seq_one_letter_code
_entity_poly.pdbx_strand_id
1 'polypeptide(L)'
;MSSNKEAFLNQMKYLEQEMERRAKILDKANCRNAIVYNKKHNIKMTYIVFVVDELPQLTVDKTCKDKLHTIMSKCRKYGIYFIIGTQDATKDIIGRCKMNCSQVIGLKTNDETDSITLIGKGYDLQDITIKGRCKIKNSDGVNEVQTFYISEEEIEDTLKPFEIARE
;
A
#
# COMPACT_ATOMS: atom_id res chain seq x y z
N MET A 1 -2.90 -19.86 -11.90
CA MET A 1 -3.60 -18.54 -11.96
C MET A 1 -4.87 -18.48 -11.13
N SER A 2 -5.71 -19.52 -11.04
CA SER A 2 -6.94 -19.50 -10.22
C SER A 2 -6.70 -19.41 -8.71
N SER A 3 -5.65 -20.05 -8.18
CA SER A 3 -5.35 -20.06 -6.75
C SER A 3 -5.01 -18.66 -6.16
N ASN A 4 -4.28 -17.83 -6.90
CA ASN A 4 -3.89 -16.49 -6.43
C ASN A 4 -5.09 -15.53 -6.39
N LYS A 5 -6.02 -15.63 -7.34
CA LYS A 5 -7.24 -14.81 -7.36
C LYS A 5 -8.15 -15.14 -6.17
N GLU A 6 -8.37 -16.42 -5.93
CA GLU A 6 -9.23 -16.87 -4.83
C GLU A 6 -8.64 -16.50 -3.47
N ALA A 7 -7.34 -16.72 -3.29
CA ALA A 7 -6.64 -16.31 -2.08
C ALA A 7 -6.75 -14.81 -1.84
N PHE A 8 -6.55 -13.98 -2.87
CA PHE A 8 -6.72 -12.54 -2.78
C PHE A 8 -8.14 -12.14 -2.40
N LEU A 9 -9.15 -12.70 -3.05
CA LEU A 9 -10.57 -12.39 -2.74
C LEU A 9 -10.94 -12.80 -1.30
N ASN A 10 -10.40 -13.91 -0.81
CA ASN A 10 -10.58 -14.34 0.58
C ASN A 10 -9.92 -13.35 1.57
N GLN A 11 -8.73 -12.86 1.26
CA GLN A 11 -8.07 -11.82 2.06
C GLN A 11 -8.88 -10.50 2.06
N MET A 12 -9.40 -10.09 0.91
CA MET A 12 -10.26 -8.90 0.83
C MET A 12 -11.54 -9.07 1.64
N LYS A 13 -12.16 -10.25 1.62
CA LYS A 13 -13.33 -10.58 2.44
C LYS A 13 -12.99 -10.51 3.94
N TYR A 14 -11.84 -11.03 4.34
CA TYR A 14 -11.36 -10.90 5.72
C TYR A 14 -11.22 -9.43 6.13
N LEU A 15 -10.60 -8.59 5.30
CA LEU A 15 -10.44 -7.18 5.60
C LEU A 15 -11.80 -6.46 5.73
N GLU A 16 -12.81 -6.80 4.91
CA GLU A 16 -14.16 -6.26 5.04
C GLU A 16 -14.80 -6.63 6.38
N GLN A 17 -14.73 -7.89 6.76
CA GLN A 17 -15.27 -8.37 8.03
C GLN A 17 -14.57 -7.69 9.22
N GLU A 18 -13.26 -7.51 9.12
CA GLU A 18 -12.48 -6.82 10.16
C GLU A 18 -12.83 -5.33 10.23
N MET A 19 -13.06 -4.67 9.08
CA MET A 19 -13.54 -3.29 9.05
C MET A 19 -14.91 -3.15 9.72
N GLU A 20 -15.85 -4.07 9.47
CA GLU A 20 -17.16 -4.10 10.12
C GLU A 20 -17.05 -4.31 11.63
N ARG A 21 -16.20 -5.24 12.06
CA ARG A 21 -15.93 -5.48 13.48
C ARG A 21 -15.38 -4.22 14.17
N ARG A 22 -14.40 -3.57 13.52
CA ARG A 22 -13.79 -2.33 14.03
C ARG A 22 -14.75 -1.15 14.01
N ALA A 23 -15.63 -1.06 13.03
CA ALA A 23 -16.67 -0.05 12.99
C ALA A 23 -17.53 -0.10 14.27
N LYS A 24 -18.02 -1.28 14.64
CA LYS A 24 -18.81 -1.47 15.87
C LYS A 24 -18.07 -1.07 17.15
N ILE A 25 -16.75 -1.33 17.21
CA ILE A 25 -15.90 -0.94 18.35
C ILE A 25 -15.76 0.58 18.41
N LEU A 26 -15.45 1.22 17.27
CA LEU A 26 -15.28 2.66 17.18
C LEU A 26 -16.57 3.42 17.52
N ASP A 27 -17.71 2.93 17.05
CA ASP A 27 -19.01 3.53 17.31
C ASP A 27 -19.37 3.42 18.81
N LYS A 28 -19.20 2.26 19.44
CA LYS A 28 -19.38 2.08 20.90
C LYS A 28 -18.46 2.96 21.73
N ALA A 29 -17.23 3.20 21.27
CA ALA A 29 -16.24 4.02 21.94
C ALA A 29 -16.37 5.52 21.62
N ASN A 30 -17.31 5.90 20.77
CA ASN A 30 -17.44 7.26 20.24
C ASN A 30 -16.11 7.80 19.70
N CYS A 31 -15.43 6.99 18.89
CA CYS A 31 -14.14 7.30 18.29
C CYS A 31 -14.26 7.36 16.77
N ARG A 32 -13.77 8.45 16.17
CA ARG A 32 -13.84 8.65 14.71
C ARG A 32 -12.95 7.71 13.88
N ASN A 33 -11.88 7.19 14.47
CA ASN A 33 -10.93 6.29 13.81
C ASN A 33 -10.06 5.53 14.82
N ALA A 34 -9.30 4.53 14.33
CA ALA A 34 -8.41 3.70 15.13
C ALA A 34 -7.31 4.48 15.86
N ILE A 35 -6.80 5.57 15.27
CA ILE A 35 -5.77 6.41 15.90
C ILE A 35 -6.32 7.08 17.16
N VAL A 36 -7.53 7.66 17.06
CA VAL A 36 -8.19 8.32 18.21
C VAL A 36 -8.54 7.28 19.28
N TYR A 37 -9.03 6.11 18.86
CA TYR A 37 -9.30 5.00 19.76
C TYR A 37 -8.04 4.59 20.53
N ASN A 38 -6.94 4.37 19.81
CA ASN A 38 -5.68 3.96 20.41
C ASN A 38 -5.06 5.00 21.36
N LYS A 39 -5.37 6.29 21.19
CA LYS A 39 -4.95 7.32 22.13
C LYS A 39 -5.76 7.32 23.44
N LYS A 40 -7.04 6.93 23.36
CA LYS A 40 -7.98 7.01 24.50
C LYS A 40 -8.06 5.74 25.33
N HIS A 41 -7.73 4.58 24.78
CA HIS A 41 -7.95 3.29 25.42
C HIS A 41 -6.63 2.55 25.68
N ASN A 42 -6.56 1.79 26.78
CA ASN A 42 -5.40 0.96 27.11
C ASN A 42 -5.25 -0.23 26.16
N ILE A 43 -6.36 -0.91 25.86
CA ILE A 43 -6.38 -1.98 24.86
C ILE A 43 -6.36 -1.34 23.48
N LYS A 44 -5.29 -1.59 22.73
CA LYS A 44 -5.06 -0.98 21.42
C LYS A 44 -5.68 -1.82 20.30
N MET A 45 -6.20 -1.13 19.31
CA MET A 45 -6.55 -1.73 18.03
C MET A 45 -5.27 -1.88 17.20
N THR A 46 -4.83 -3.11 16.98
CA THR A 46 -3.61 -3.41 16.20
C THR A 46 -3.76 -2.92 14.77
N TYR A 47 -2.75 -2.26 14.24
CA TYR A 47 -2.73 -1.88 12.83
C TYR A 47 -2.51 -3.10 11.95
N ILE A 48 -3.18 -3.12 10.80
CA ILE A 48 -2.97 -4.12 9.75
C ILE A 48 -2.30 -3.42 8.58
N VAL A 49 -1.20 -3.97 8.11
CA VAL A 49 -0.53 -3.53 6.88
C VAL A 49 -0.68 -4.64 5.85
N PHE A 50 -1.33 -4.31 4.75
CA PHE A 50 -1.50 -5.21 3.62
C PHE A 50 -0.51 -4.82 2.53
N VAL A 51 0.39 -5.74 2.20
CA VAL A 51 1.45 -5.52 1.21
C VAL A 51 1.08 -6.19 -0.10
N VAL A 52 1.13 -5.43 -1.18
CA VAL A 52 0.98 -5.89 -2.56
C VAL A 52 2.31 -5.64 -3.26
N ASP A 53 3.06 -6.69 -3.55
CA ASP A 53 4.39 -6.58 -4.17
C ASP A 53 4.28 -6.16 -5.65
N GLU A 54 3.35 -6.78 -6.39
CA GLU A 54 3.17 -6.47 -7.81
C GLU A 54 1.68 -6.31 -8.17
N LEU A 55 1.26 -5.06 -8.35
CA LEU A 55 -0.14 -4.67 -8.57
C LEU A 55 -0.77 -5.29 -9.83
N PRO A 56 -0.10 -5.37 -11.00
CA PRO A 56 -0.66 -5.98 -12.20
C PRO A 56 -1.23 -7.37 -11.99
N GLN A 57 -0.60 -8.19 -11.15
CA GLN A 57 -1.07 -9.55 -10.88
C GLN A 57 -2.50 -9.60 -10.31
N LEU A 58 -2.92 -8.53 -9.64
CA LEU A 58 -4.24 -8.41 -9.02
C LEU A 58 -5.23 -7.63 -9.87
N THR A 59 -4.76 -6.75 -10.75
CA THR A 59 -5.63 -5.82 -11.49
C THR A 59 -6.04 -6.31 -12.88
N VAL A 60 -5.52 -7.44 -13.34
CA VAL A 60 -5.99 -8.12 -14.57
C VAL A 60 -7.46 -8.48 -14.47
N ASP A 61 -7.91 -8.91 -13.29
CA ASP A 61 -9.31 -9.25 -13.05
C ASP A 61 -10.06 -8.03 -12.52
N LYS A 62 -11.13 -7.63 -13.22
CA LYS A 62 -11.95 -6.48 -12.84
C LYS A 62 -12.54 -6.59 -11.44
N THR A 63 -12.96 -7.79 -11.04
CA THR A 63 -13.54 -8.03 -9.70
C THR A 63 -12.51 -7.77 -8.61
N CYS A 64 -11.27 -8.26 -8.80
CA CYS A 64 -10.17 -8.01 -7.86
C CYS A 64 -9.84 -6.52 -7.79
N LYS A 65 -9.76 -5.86 -8.94
CA LYS A 65 -9.49 -4.42 -9.04
C LYS A 65 -10.54 -3.58 -8.30
N ASP A 66 -11.81 -3.82 -8.56
CA ASP A 66 -12.92 -3.09 -7.93
C ASP A 66 -12.97 -3.34 -6.42
N LYS A 67 -12.69 -4.57 -5.98
CA LYS A 67 -12.66 -4.94 -4.58
C LYS A 67 -11.53 -4.23 -3.84
N LEU A 68 -10.33 -4.25 -4.39
CA LEU A 68 -9.16 -3.54 -3.86
C LEU A 68 -9.47 -2.05 -3.67
N HIS A 69 -10.02 -1.40 -4.69
CA HIS A 69 -10.40 0.00 -4.63
C HIS A 69 -11.42 0.31 -3.53
N THR A 70 -12.44 -0.52 -3.43
CA THR A 70 -13.50 -0.35 -2.43
C THR A 70 -12.94 -0.39 -1.01
N ILE A 71 -12.03 -1.31 -0.74
CA ILE A 71 -11.40 -1.44 0.57
C ILE A 71 -10.43 -0.28 0.83
N MET A 72 -9.54 0.02 -0.10
CA MET A 72 -8.57 1.11 0.04
C MET A 72 -9.22 2.47 0.32
N SER A 73 -10.40 2.73 -0.25
CA SER A 73 -11.10 4.00 -0.04
C SER A 73 -11.60 4.21 1.41
N LYS A 74 -11.72 3.15 2.20
CA LYS A 74 -12.35 3.18 3.52
C LYS A 74 -11.46 2.69 4.67
N CYS A 75 -10.44 1.88 4.37
CA CYS A 75 -9.70 1.07 5.35
C CYS A 75 -8.91 1.89 6.38
N ARG A 76 -8.41 3.07 6.01
CA ARG A 76 -7.56 3.92 6.88
C ARG A 76 -8.25 4.31 8.19
N LYS A 77 -9.56 4.56 8.15
CA LYS A 77 -10.36 4.86 9.35
C LYS A 77 -10.24 3.75 10.40
N TYR A 78 -10.11 2.52 9.93
CA TYR A 78 -10.08 1.32 10.76
C TYR A 78 -8.66 0.85 11.12
N GLY A 79 -7.62 1.64 10.80
CA GLY A 79 -6.23 1.28 11.07
C GLY A 79 -5.70 0.17 10.17
N ILE A 80 -6.21 0.09 8.95
CA ILE A 80 -5.73 -0.82 7.90
C ILE A 80 -5.06 0.04 6.83
N TYR A 81 -3.83 -0.33 6.46
CA TYR A 81 -2.99 0.40 5.52
C TYR A 81 -2.54 -0.51 4.40
N PHE A 82 -2.32 0.06 3.23
CA PHE A 82 -1.79 -0.64 2.07
C PHE A 82 -0.41 -0.10 1.70
N ILE A 83 0.51 -1.01 1.41
CA ILE A 83 1.76 -0.74 0.72
C ILE A 83 1.66 -1.47 -0.62
N ILE A 84 1.76 -0.73 -1.71
CA ILE A 84 1.56 -1.27 -3.04
C ILE A 84 2.79 -0.99 -3.88
N GLY A 85 3.42 -2.05 -4.36
CA GLY A 85 4.47 -2.03 -5.35
C GLY A 85 3.93 -2.29 -6.75
N THR A 86 4.62 -1.75 -7.74
CA THR A 86 4.39 -2.07 -9.15
C THR A 86 5.60 -1.67 -9.98
N GLN A 87 5.92 -2.50 -10.97
CA GLN A 87 6.89 -2.18 -12.01
C GLN A 87 6.23 -1.50 -13.22
N ASP A 88 4.89 -1.54 -13.30
CA ASP A 88 4.11 -0.94 -14.37
C ASP A 88 3.33 0.26 -13.83
N ALA A 89 3.76 1.46 -14.22
CA ALA A 89 3.17 2.73 -13.80
C ALA A 89 2.06 3.22 -14.74
N THR A 90 1.59 2.38 -15.67
CA THR A 90 0.54 2.78 -16.61
C THR A 90 -0.77 3.13 -15.90
N LYS A 91 -1.52 4.04 -16.52
CA LYS A 91 -2.80 4.52 -15.99
C LYS A 91 -3.80 3.39 -15.74
N ASP A 92 -3.77 2.35 -16.57
CA ASP A 92 -4.68 1.21 -16.45
C ASP A 92 -4.37 0.35 -15.21
N ILE A 93 -3.11 0.26 -14.82
CA ILE A 93 -2.64 -0.49 -13.66
C ILE A 93 -2.85 0.33 -12.39
N ILE A 94 -2.20 1.48 -12.27
CA ILE A 94 -2.23 2.24 -11.01
C ILE A 94 -3.51 3.04 -10.80
N GLY A 95 -4.15 3.52 -11.86
CA GLY A 95 -5.46 4.14 -11.95
C GLY A 95 -6.00 4.72 -10.64
N ARG A 96 -7.12 4.16 -10.20
CA ARG A 96 -7.79 4.59 -8.97
C ARG A 96 -7.01 4.25 -7.68
N CYS A 97 -6.09 3.26 -7.70
CA CYS A 97 -5.28 2.92 -6.52
C CYS A 97 -4.50 4.14 -6.05
N LYS A 98 -3.84 4.84 -6.97
CA LYS A 98 -3.08 6.05 -6.69
C LYS A 98 -3.92 7.13 -5.99
N MET A 99 -5.20 7.28 -6.34
CA MET A 99 -6.08 8.28 -5.72
C MET A 99 -6.33 8.02 -4.23
N ASN A 100 -6.18 6.77 -3.78
CA ASN A 100 -6.33 6.37 -2.39
C ASN A 100 -4.99 6.33 -1.63
N CYS A 101 -3.86 6.54 -2.32
CA CYS A 101 -2.54 6.60 -1.71
C CYS A 101 -2.27 8.01 -1.19
N SER A 102 -1.95 8.12 0.09
CA SER A 102 -1.53 9.40 0.69
C SER A 102 -0.10 9.77 0.35
N GLN A 103 0.68 8.81 -0.09
CA GLN A 103 2.08 8.96 -0.48
C GLN A 103 2.38 8.10 -1.69
N VAL A 104 3.14 8.64 -2.63
CA VAL A 104 3.64 7.93 -3.81
C VAL A 104 5.15 8.04 -3.82
N ILE A 105 5.83 6.91 -3.95
CA ILE A 105 7.29 6.84 -4.09
C ILE A 105 7.58 6.43 -5.53
N GLY A 106 8.16 7.33 -6.30
CA GLY A 106 8.58 7.11 -7.69
C GLY A 106 10.08 6.87 -7.77
N LEU A 107 10.47 5.67 -8.12
CA LEU A 107 11.82 5.33 -8.55
C LEU A 107 11.98 5.68 -10.04
N LYS A 108 13.15 5.38 -10.64
CA LYS A 108 13.37 5.60 -12.07
C LYS A 108 12.29 4.90 -12.90
N THR A 109 11.68 5.64 -13.82
CA THR A 109 10.77 5.11 -14.85
C THR A 109 11.49 4.97 -16.19
N ASN A 110 10.88 4.24 -17.13
CA ASN A 110 11.43 4.06 -18.46
C ASN A 110 11.22 5.29 -19.34
N ASP A 111 10.12 6.00 -19.17
CA ASP A 111 9.75 7.15 -19.99
C ASP A 111 9.03 8.25 -19.18
N GLU A 112 8.79 9.38 -19.86
CA GLU A 112 8.10 10.54 -19.30
C GLU A 112 6.63 10.25 -19.01
N THR A 113 5.96 9.41 -19.80
CA THR A 113 4.52 9.09 -19.62
C THR A 113 4.28 8.39 -18.29
N ASP A 114 5.13 7.41 -17.98
CA ASP A 114 5.10 6.70 -16.71
C ASP A 114 5.42 7.64 -15.54
N SER A 115 6.42 8.51 -15.71
CA SER A 115 6.75 9.54 -14.73
C SER A 115 5.56 10.44 -14.44
N ILE A 116 4.93 10.98 -15.46
CA ILE A 116 3.74 11.85 -15.33
C ILE A 116 2.59 11.09 -14.66
N THR A 117 2.36 9.85 -15.07
CA THR A 117 1.30 9.02 -14.52
C THR A 117 1.53 8.73 -13.04
N LEU A 118 2.76 8.43 -12.64
CA LEU A 118 3.09 8.06 -11.27
C LEU A 118 3.13 9.27 -10.33
N ILE A 119 3.83 10.33 -10.69
CA ILE A 119 4.13 11.42 -9.75
C ILE A 119 3.60 12.79 -10.21
N GLY A 120 3.38 12.98 -11.51
CA GLY A 120 2.88 14.20 -12.10
C GLY A 120 3.89 14.86 -13.04
N LYS A 121 3.43 15.87 -13.79
CA LYS A 121 4.24 16.60 -14.78
C LYS A 121 5.37 17.40 -14.11
N GLY A 122 6.55 17.39 -14.72
CA GLY A 122 7.69 18.21 -14.30
C GLY A 122 8.53 17.61 -13.19
N TYR A 123 8.38 16.30 -12.93
CA TYR A 123 9.19 15.59 -11.92
C TYR A 123 10.14 14.54 -12.49
N ASP A 124 10.09 14.27 -13.76
CA ASP A 124 11.10 13.62 -14.62
C ASP A 124 11.85 12.43 -13.96
N LEU A 125 11.08 11.41 -13.54
CA LEU A 125 11.64 10.21 -12.89
C LEU A 125 12.57 9.43 -13.84
N GLN A 126 12.36 9.53 -15.16
CA GLN A 126 13.19 8.89 -16.18
C GLN A 126 14.64 9.39 -16.16
N ASP A 127 14.87 10.61 -15.66
CA ASP A 127 16.19 11.23 -15.59
C ASP A 127 17.02 10.81 -14.35
N ILE A 128 16.42 10.01 -13.47
CA ILE A 128 17.12 9.48 -12.30
C ILE A 128 18.23 8.52 -12.77
N THR A 129 19.49 8.84 -12.44
CA THR A 129 20.67 8.04 -12.79
C THR A 129 21.25 7.28 -11.61
N ILE A 130 20.97 7.71 -10.39
CA ILE A 130 21.56 7.15 -9.16
C ILE A 130 20.65 6.05 -8.64
N LYS A 131 21.21 4.85 -8.41
CA LYS A 131 20.47 3.73 -7.81
C LYS A 131 19.93 4.11 -6.41
N GLY A 132 18.69 3.75 -6.14
CA GLY A 132 18.01 4.06 -4.87
C GLY A 132 17.56 5.52 -4.74
N ARG A 133 17.84 6.39 -5.72
CA ARG A 133 17.28 7.72 -5.77
C ARG A 133 15.80 7.62 -6.13
N CYS A 134 14.94 8.37 -5.43
CA CYS A 134 13.51 8.42 -5.71
C CYS A 134 12.92 9.80 -5.41
N LYS A 135 11.72 10.03 -5.89
CA LYS A 135 10.92 11.21 -5.54
C LYS A 135 9.70 10.75 -4.76
N ILE A 136 9.46 11.37 -3.62
CA ILE A 136 8.33 11.11 -2.75
C ILE A 136 7.33 12.24 -2.86
N LYS A 137 6.12 11.91 -3.32
CA LYS A 137 4.99 12.83 -3.39
C LYS A 137 4.03 12.58 -2.25
N ASN A 138 3.69 13.63 -1.52
CA ASN A 138 2.68 13.63 -0.46
C ASN A 138 1.87 14.95 -0.48
N SER A 139 1.14 15.26 0.60
CA SER A 139 0.37 16.51 0.75
C SER A 139 1.24 17.77 0.73
N ASP A 140 2.50 17.66 1.12
CA ASP A 140 3.41 18.80 1.29
C ASP A 140 4.20 19.10 0.01
N GLY A 141 4.05 18.25 -1.01
CA GLY A 141 4.70 18.38 -2.31
C GLY A 141 5.48 17.16 -2.73
N VAL A 142 6.52 17.39 -3.54
CA VAL A 142 7.42 16.35 -4.03
C VAL A 142 8.84 16.64 -3.56
N ASN A 143 9.44 15.66 -2.90
CA ASN A 143 10.82 15.73 -2.42
C ASN A 143 11.66 14.62 -3.05
N GLU A 144 12.87 14.94 -3.46
CA GLU A 144 13.85 13.96 -3.90
C GLU A 144 14.62 13.43 -2.70
N VAL A 145 14.77 12.11 -2.60
CA VAL A 145 15.46 11.45 -1.50
C VAL A 145 16.34 10.32 -2.00
N GLN A 146 17.36 9.97 -1.22
CA GLN A 146 18.18 8.78 -1.41
C GLN A 146 17.76 7.72 -0.41
N THR A 147 17.37 6.52 -0.89
CA THR A 147 17.08 5.38 -0.02
C THR A 147 18.38 4.74 0.47
N PHE A 148 18.30 4.08 1.60
CA PHE A 148 19.39 3.23 2.08
C PHE A 148 19.48 1.96 1.22
N TYR A 149 20.69 1.47 1.07
CA TYR A 149 20.92 0.12 0.56
C TYR A 149 20.82 -0.86 1.73
N ILE A 150 20.12 -1.95 1.51
CA ILE A 150 20.01 -3.07 2.46
C ILE A 150 20.45 -4.31 1.68
N SER A 151 21.43 -5.04 2.20
CA SER A 151 21.91 -6.29 1.61
C SER A 151 20.92 -7.43 1.86
N GLU A 152 20.99 -8.49 1.05
CA GLU A 152 20.20 -9.70 1.26
C GLU A 152 20.46 -10.32 2.65
N GLU A 153 21.71 -10.33 3.09
CA GLU A 153 22.12 -10.83 4.41
C GLU A 153 21.48 -10.02 5.55
N GLU A 154 21.47 -8.69 5.45
CA GLU A 154 20.79 -7.83 6.44
C GLU A 154 19.28 -8.06 6.46
N ILE A 155 18.66 -8.34 5.31
CA ILE A 155 17.23 -8.68 5.22
C ILE A 155 16.97 -10.01 5.92
N GLU A 156 17.74 -11.05 5.60
CA GLU A 156 17.61 -12.38 6.22
C GLU A 156 17.79 -12.31 7.73
N ASP A 157 18.84 -11.66 8.21
CA ASP A 157 19.09 -11.52 9.64
C ASP A 157 17.99 -10.74 10.37
N THR A 158 17.44 -9.71 9.71
CA THR A 158 16.34 -8.93 10.27
C THR A 158 15.04 -9.74 10.34
N LEU A 159 14.79 -10.63 9.39
CA LEU A 159 13.54 -11.41 9.29
C LEU A 159 13.57 -12.70 10.12
N LYS A 160 14.74 -13.28 10.38
CA LYS A 160 14.88 -14.51 11.19
C LYS A 160 14.02 -14.57 12.46
N PRO A 161 13.94 -13.49 13.29
CA PRO A 161 13.12 -13.53 14.51
C PRO A 161 11.61 -13.61 14.26
N PHE A 162 11.18 -13.34 13.02
CA PHE A 162 9.77 -13.29 12.61
C PHE A 162 9.38 -14.47 11.71
N GLU A 163 10.31 -15.39 11.44
CA GLU A 163 9.99 -16.60 10.71
C GLU A 163 9.06 -17.47 11.55
N ILE A 164 7.81 -17.52 11.15
CA ILE A 164 6.86 -18.50 11.67
C ILE A 164 7.20 -19.81 10.97
N ALA A 165 7.52 -20.84 11.75
CA ALA A 165 7.66 -22.19 11.22
C ALA A 165 6.45 -22.49 10.34
N ARG A 166 6.67 -22.70 9.04
CA ARG A 166 5.64 -23.18 8.14
C ARG A 166 5.44 -24.67 8.46
N GLU A 167 4.43 -24.97 9.30
CA GLU A 167 3.89 -26.31 9.43
C GLU A 167 3.15 -26.73 8.16
#